data_bd50cb46376840f4e97afb5a0063c323
#
_entry.id   bd50cb46376840f4e97afb5a0063c323
#
_cell.length_a   1.000
_cell.length_b   1.000
_cell.length_c   1.000
_cell.angle_alpha   90.00
_cell.angle_beta   90.00
_cell.angle_gamma   90.00
#
_symmetry.space_group_name_H-M   'P 1'
#
loop_
_entity.id
_entity.type
_entity.pdbx_description
1 polymer ?
#
loop_
_entity_poly.entity_id
_entity_poly.type
_entity_poly.pdbx_seq_one_letter_code
_entity_poly.pdbx_strand_id
1 'polypeptide(L)'
;MKVKHRIPLLRSSFWRMAASQGKLATHGQVGDGREAAAVRYVLDNAREGDIRSVLDTIDRFAYTESFLINVGDEKGKLLDAAVRHANPKLALELGTYCGYGALRIAAAAPTARVYSVEMAESNAVNSRRIWEHAGVADRITCVVGTIG
;
A
#
# COMPACT_ATOMS: atom_id res chain seq x y z
N MET A 1 14.46 -0.30 16.03
CA MET A 1 14.07 -1.48 15.19
C MET A 1 15.31 -2.31 14.90
N LYS A 2 15.24 -3.65 15.06
CA LYS A 2 16.41 -4.52 14.85
C LYS A 2 16.78 -4.53 13.35
N VAL A 3 18.10 -4.50 13.05
CA VAL A 3 18.66 -4.42 11.68
C VAL A 3 18.08 -5.52 10.75
N LYS A 4 17.86 -6.75 11.26
CA LYS A 4 17.31 -7.86 10.50
C LYS A 4 15.94 -7.58 9.86
N HIS A 5 15.14 -6.65 10.43
CA HIS A 5 13.83 -6.30 9.87
C HIS A 5 13.93 -5.42 8.61
N ARG A 6 15.07 -4.76 8.40
CA ARG A 6 15.34 -3.95 7.20
C ARG A 6 15.97 -4.74 6.05
N ILE A 7 16.43 -5.97 6.31
CA ILE A 7 17.04 -6.82 5.28
C ILE A 7 16.01 -7.89 4.87
N PRO A 8 15.36 -7.76 3.70
CA PRO A 8 14.30 -8.68 3.26
C PRO A 8 14.74 -10.13 3.25
N LEU A 9 15.96 -10.41 2.78
CA LEU A 9 16.51 -11.77 2.66
C LEU A 9 16.64 -12.51 4.00
N LEU A 10 16.62 -11.82 5.14
CA LEU A 10 16.65 -12.42 6.47
C LEU A 10 15.26 -12.75 7.03
N ARG A 11 14.20 -12.57 6.23
CA ARG A 11 12.81 -12.71 6.67
C ARG A 11 12.13 -13.87 5.95
N SER A 12 11.57 -14.82 6.71
CA SER A 12 10.81 -15.94 6.15
C SER A 12 9.62 -15.50 5.31
N SER A 13 8.99 -14.35 5.65
CA SER A 13 7.88 -13.77 4.89
C SER A 13 8.29 -13.28 3.50
N PHE A 14 9.55 -12.87 3.32
CA PHE A 14 10.12 -12.55 2.01
C PHE A 14 10.26 -13.81 1.14
N TRP A 15 10.79 -14.89 1.68
CA TRP A 15 10.95 -16.14 0.95
C TRP A 15 9.61 -16.80 0.58
N ARG A 16 8.60 -16.71 1.46
CA ARG A 16 7.24 -17.15 1.10
C ARG A 16 6.67 -16.35 -0.08
N MET A 17 6.90 -15.04 -0.10
CA MET A 17 6.50 -14.20 -1.24
C MET A 17 7.26 -14.61 -2.51
N ALA A 18 8.60 -14.78 -2.43
CA ALA A 18 9.42 -15.19 -3.57
C ALA A 18 8.97 -16.54 -4.15
N ALA A 19 8.58 -17.49 -3.31
CA ALA A 19 8.04 -18.79 -3.73
C ALA A 19 6.62 -18.68 -4.34
N SER A 20 5.91 -17.59 -4.12
CA SER A 20 4.51 -17.38 -4.57
C SER A 20 4.40 -16.50 -5.82
N GLN A 21 5.47 -16.28 -6.57
CA GLN A 21 5.48 -15.37 -7.73
C GLN A 21 4.40 -15.70 -8.78
N GLY A 22 4.11 -16.97 -9.03
CA GLY A 22 3.03 -17.39 -9.93
C GLY A 22 1.65 -16.92 -9.46
N LYS A 23 1.34 -17.05 -8.17
CA LYS A 23 0.09 -16.56 -7.59
C LYS A 23 0.00 -15.05 -7.63
N LEU A 24 1.11 -14.37 -7.36
CA LEU A 24 1.18 -12.93 -7.40
C LEU A 24 0.88 -12.40 -8.82
N ALA A 25 1.47 -13.02 -9.85
CA ALA A 25 1.26 -12.63 -11.23
C ALA A 25 -0.17 -12.86 -11.72
N THR A 26 -0.86 -13.89 -11.20
CA THR A 26 -2.22 -14.27 -11.65
C THR A 26 -3.33 -13.70 -10.78
N HIS A 27 -3.10 -13.51 -9.49
CA HIS A 27 -4.13 -13.13 -8.52
C HIS A 27 -3.83 -11.82 -7.78
N GLY A 28 -2.68 -11.18 -8.04
CA GLY A 28 -2.30 -9.93 -7.38
C GLY A 28 -2.02 -10.06 -5.87
N GLN A 29 -1.96 -11.28 -5.33
CA GLN A 29 -1.73 -11.55 -3.91
C GLN A 29 -0.70 -12.66 -3.70
N VAL A 30 0.00 -12.59 -2.57
CA VAL A 30 0.94 -13.64 -2.15
C VAL A 30 0.20 -14.94 -1.80
N GLY A 31 -1.03 -14.82 -1.27
CA GLY A 31 -1.91 -15.95 -0.97
C GLY A 31 -1.64 -16.61 0.38
N ASP A 32 -0.93 -15.92 1.28
CA ASP A 32 -0.71 -16.36 2.67
C ASP A 32 -1.49 -15.51 3.69
N GLY A 33 -2.42 -14.68 3.21
CA GLY A 33 -3.31 -13.87 4.05
C GLY A 33 -2.69 -12.58 4.59
N ARG A 34 -1.47 -12.24 4.17
CA ARG A 34 -0.77 -11.04 4.66
C ARG A 34 -1.49 -9.74 4.33
N GLU A 35 -2.16 -9.67 3.18
CA GLU A 35 -2.90 -8.50 2.74
C GLU A 35 -4.06 -8.19 3.71
N ALA A 36 -4.87 -9.19 4.03
CA ALA A 36 -5.95 -9.05 5.01
C ALA A 36 -5.43 -8.80 6.43
N ALA A 37 -4.28 -9.39 6.79
CA ALA A 37 -3.64 -9.15 8.09
C ALA A 37 -3.14 -7.70 8.20
N ALA A 38 -2.61 -7.12 7.12
CA ALA A 38 -2.20 -5.72 7.08
C ALA A 38 -3.37 -4.78 7.32
N VAL A 39 -4.54 -5.04 6.70
CA VAL A 39 -5.76 -4.25 6.95
C VAL A 39 -6.13 -4.28 8.42
N ARG A 40 -6.27 -5.48 9.02
CA ARG A 40 -6.61 -5.60 10.45
C ARG A 40 -5.62 -4.85 11.32
N TYR A 41 -4.32 -5.02 11.06
CA TYR A 41 -3.28 -4.36 11.82
C TYR A 41 -3.39 -2.82 11.74
N VAL A 42 -3.71 -2.28 10.56
CA VAL A 42 -3.93 -0.83 10.39
C VAL A 42 -5.15 -0.36 11.18
N LEU A 43 -6.28 -1.05 11.05
CA LEU A 43 -7.51 -0.67 11.75
C LEU A 43 -7.35 -0.71 13.29
N ASP A 44 -6.54 -1.65 13.79
CA ASP A 44 -6.31 -1.83 15.22
C ASP A 44 -5.25 -0.87 15.81
N ASN A 45 -4.35 -0.33 15.00
CA ASN A 45 -3.14 0.35 15.49
C ASN A 45 -2.92 1.77 14.97
N ALA A 46 -3.58 2.16 13.86
CA ALA A 46 -3.46 3.51 13.32
C ALA A 46 -4.55 4.43 13.87
N ARG A 47 -4.25 5.72 13.98
CA ARG A 47 -5.28 6.71 14.31
C ARG A 47 -6.20 6.92 13.11
N GLU A 48 -7.50 6.80 13.35
CA GLU A 48 -8.52 7.08 12.34
C GLU A 48 -8.47 8.55 11.89
N GLY A 49 -8.65 8.80 10.61
CA GLY A 49 -8.57 10.14 10.00
C GLY A 49 -7.15 10.72 9.87
N ASP A 50 -6.12 9.94 10.22
CA ASP A 50 -4.72 10.39 10.17
C ASP A 50 -3.92 9.56 9.16
N ILE A 51 -3.81 10.10 7.94
CA ILE A 51 -3.11 9.46 6.83
C ILE A 51 -1.63 9.15 7.16
N ARG A 52 -0.97 9.97 7.98
CA ARG A 52 0.42 9.74 8.41
C ARG A 52 0.50 8.56 9.35
N SER A 53 -0.40 8.50 10.33
CA SER A 53 -0.48 7.36 11.24
C SER A 53 -0.75 6.05 10.49
N VAL A 54 -1.59 6.07 9.45
CA VAL A 54 -1.87 4.90 8.61
C VAL A 54 -0.63 4.48 7.83
N LEU A 55 0.07 5.39 7.17
CA LEU A 55 1.31 5.10 6.45
C LEU A 55 2.39 4.50 7.37
N ASP A 56 2.64 5.12 8.52
CA ASP A 56 3.61 4.65 9.51
C ASP A 56 3.25 3.26 10.06
N THR A 57 1.95 2.98 10.19
CA THR A 57 1.46 1.68 10.66
C THR A 57 1.62 0.59 9.60
N ILE A 58 1.39 0.89 8.31
CA ILE A 58 1.68 -0.04 7.21
C ILE A 58 3.17 -0.34 7.14
N ASP A 59 4.03 0.68 7.27
CA ASP A 59 5.48 0.49 7.29
C ASP A 59 5.92 -0.39 8.47
N ARG A 60 5.37 -0.14 9.67
CA ARG A 60 5.63 -0.97 10.84
C ARG A 60 5.23 -2.42 10.61
N PHE A 61 4.02 -2.67 10.08
CA PHE A 61 3.58 -4.02 9.71
C PHE A 61 4.54 -4.67 8.72
N ALA A 62 4.91 -3.93 7.66
CA ALA A 62 5.81 -4.43 6.63
C ALA A 62 7.17 -4.82 7.20
N TYR A 63 7.67 -4.14 8.23
CA TYR A 63 8.95 -4.45 8.88
C TYR A 63 8.86 -5.51 9.98
N THR A 64 7.79 -5.55 10.77
CA THR A 64 7.71 -6.39 11.98
C THR A 64 6.95 -7.69 11.76
N GLU A 65 5.88 -7.66 10.98
CA GLU A 65 4.96 -8.79 10.82
C GLU A 65 5.21 -9.55 9.51
N SER A 66 4.94 -8.92 8.38
CA SER A 66 5.06 -9.58 7.08
C SER A 66 5.51 -8.63 5.99
N PHE A 67 6.47 -9.07 5.17
CA PHE A 67 6.96 -8.30 4.03
C PHE A 67 5.80 -8.01 3.06
N LEU A 68 5.61 -6.73 2.70
CA LEU A 68 4.63 -6.28 1.72
C LEU A 68 5.31 -5.86 0.41
N ILE A 69 4.59 -6.02 -0.72
CA ILE A 69 5.05 -5.63 -2.05
C ILE A 69 4.57 -4.21 -2.34
N ASN A 70 4.97 -3.27 -1.52
CA ASN A 70 4.68 -1.85 -1.71
C ASN A 70 5.96 -1.06 -2.02
N VAL A 71 5.82 0.21 -2.34
CA VAL A 71 6.98 1.08 -2.59
C VAL A 71 7.86 1.25 -1.35
N GLY A 72 7.27 1.11 -0.15
CA GLY A 72 7.93 1.26 1.15
C GLY A 72 8.33 2.70 1.48
N ASP A 73 8.81 2.89 2.70
CA ASP A 73 9.13 4.22 3.24
C ASP A 73 10.33 4.87 2.53
N GLU A 74 11.38 4.13 2.22
CA GLU A 74 12.60 4.70 1.63
C GLU A 74 12.36 5.20 0.18
N LYS A 75 11.83 4.35 -0.71
CA LYS A 75 11.50 4.77 -2.08
C LYS A 75 10.28 5.70 -2.11
N GLY A 76 9.39 5.55 -1.14
CA GLY A 76 8.23 6.42 -0.97
C GLY A 76 8.60 7.89 -0.76
N LYS A 77 9.75 8.20 -0.15
CA LYS A 77 10.25 9.58 -0.05
C LYS A 77 10.53 10.20 -1.42
N LEU A 78 11.03 9.40 -2.37
CA LEU A 78 11.25 9.84 -3.75
C LEU A 78 9.93 10.08 -4.48
N LEU A 79 8.95 9.18 -4.29
CA LEU A 79 7.60 9.36 -4.81
C LEU A 79 6.96 10.63 -4.25
N ASP A 80 7.01 10.86 -2.95
CA ASP A 80 6.48 12.07 -2.31
C ASP A 80 7.12 13.35 -2.89
N ALA A 81 8.43 13.34 -3.11
CA ALA A 81 9.14 14.47 -3.67
C ALA A 81 8.71 14.74 -5.13
N ALA A 82 8.58 13.69 -5.93
CA ALA A 82 8.12 13.80 -7.32
C ALA A 82 6.67 14.31 -7.40
N VAL A 83 5.78 13.79 -6.55
CA VAL A 83 4.38 14.24 -6.48
C VAL A 83 4.28 15.70 -6.04
N ARG A 84 5.03 16.12 -5.01
CA ARG A 84 5.07 17.53 -4.58
C ARG A 84 5.59 18.45 -5.68
N HIS A 85 6.63 18.01 -6.41
CA HIS A 85 7.18 18.79 -7.52
C HIS A 85 6.17 18.94 -8.67
N ALA A 86 5.50 17.84 -9.05
CA ALA A 86 4.50 17.86 -10.12
C ALA A 86 3.22 18.60 -9.72
N ASN A 87 2.90 18.66 -8.42
CA ASN A 87 1.69 19.29 -7.87
C ASN A 87 0.42 18.92 -8.67
N PRO A 88 0.11 17.63 -8.85
CA PRO A 88 -0.95 17.21 -9.76
C PRO A 88 -2.34 17.53 -9.19
N LYS A 89 -3.29 17.82 -10.07
CA LYS A 89 -4.73 17.81 -9.74
C LYS A 89 -5.32 16.41 -9.84
N LEU A 90 -4.73 15.58 -10.70
CA LEU A 90 -5.14 14.22 -10.98
C LEU A 90 -3.89 13.33 -11.06
N ALA A 91 -3.89 12.21 -10.36
CA ALA A 91 -2.86 11.20 -10.42
C ALA A 91 -3.45 9.83 -10.80
N LEU A 92 -2.69 9.05 -11.56
CA LEU A 92 -3.02 7.67 -11.91
C LEU A 92 -1.93 6.74 -11.34
N GLU A 93 -2.37 5.74 -10.60
CA GLU A 93 -1.52 4.65 -10.12
C GLU A 93 -1.90 3.35 -10.83
N LEU A 94 -0.91 2.57 -11.23
CA LEU A 94 -1.10 1.24 -11.81
C LEU A 94 -0.59 0.19 -10.84
N GLY A 95 -1.53 -0.60 -10.27
CA GLY A 95 -1.27 -1.56 -9.20
C GLY A 95 -1.48 -0.97 -7.80
N THR A 96 -2.66 -1.22 -7.24
CA THR A 96 -3.06 -0.71 -5.91
C THR A 96 -2.45 -1.51 -4.76
N TYR A 97 -2.48 -2.84 -4.88
CA TYR A 97 -2.11 -3.79 -3.83
C TYR A 97 -2.82 -3.48 -2.50
N CYS A 98 -2.10 -3.05 -1.46
CA CYS A 98 -2.69 -2.64 -0.18
C CYS A 98 -2.99 -1.13 -0.09
N GLY A 99 -2.97 -0.40 -1.21
CA GLY A 99 -3.33 1.03 -1.26
C GLY A 99 -2.28 2.00 -0.72
N TYR A 100 -1.07 1.54 -0.42
CA TYR A 100 0.00 2.36 0.17
C TYR A 100 0.50 3.46 -0.75
N GLY A 101 0.70 3.16 -2.05
CA GLY A 101 1.17 4.15 -3.02
C GLY A 101 0.17 5.28 -3.23
N ALA A 102 -1.12 4.95 -3.41
CA ALA A 102 -2.19 5.94 -3.49
C ALA A 102 -2.27 6.83 -2.24
N LEU A 103 -2.08 6.26 -1.03
CA LEU A 103 -2.02 7.05 0.21
C LEU A 103 -0.84 8.04 0.20
N ARG A 104 0.34 7.62 -0.26
CA ARG A 104 1.50 8.50 -0.35
C ARG A 104 1.24 9.66 -1.31
N ILE A 105 0.66 9.36 -2.48
CA ILE A 105 0.26 10.38 -3.47
C ILE A 105 -0.74 11.36 -2.84
N ALA A 106 -1.78 10.84 -2.19
CA ALA A 106 -2.81 11.65 -1.53
C ALA A 106 -2.25 12.51 -0.38
N ALA A 107 -1.26 12.00 0.35
CA ALA A 107 -0.58 12.75 1.41
C ALA A 107 0.35 13.84 0.86
N ALA A 108 1.05 13.56 -0.25
CA ALA A 108 1.98 14.49 -0.87
C ALA A 108 1.30 15.61 -1.68
N ALA A 109 0.08 15.34 -2.22
CA ALA A 109 -0.75 16.28 -2.95
C ALA A 109 -2.17 16.32 -2.35
N PRO A 110 -2.42 17.11 -1.30
CA PRO A 110 -3.67 17.09 -0.53
C PRO A 110 -4.93 17.46 -1.31
N THR A 111 -4.79 18.15 -2.44
CA THR A 111 -5.91 18.57 -3.31
C THR A 111 -6.10 17.66 -4.53
N ALA A 112 -5.20 16.70 -4.75
CA ALA A 112 -5.26 15.81 -5.89
C ALA A 112 -6.37 14.75 -5.72
N ARG A 113 -6.98 14.36 -6.84
CA ARG A 113 -7.71 13.10 -6.97
C ARG A 113 -6.76 12.02 -7.46
N VAL A 114 -6.90 10.81 -6.91
CA VAL A 114 -6.07 9.66 -7.28
C VAL A 114 -6.97 8.57 -7.84
N TYR A 115 -6.65 8.07 -9.02
CA TYR A 115 -7.23 6.85 -9.56
C TYR A 115 -6.18 5.75 -9.47
N SER A 116 -6.54 4.63 -8.85
CA SER A 116 -5.66 3.48 -8.70
C SER A 116 -6.30 2.26 -9.35
N VAL A 117 -5.60 1.63 -10.28
CA VAL A 117 -6.09 0.45 -11.00
C VAL A 117 -5.59 -0.81 -10.34
N GLU A 118 -6.48 -1.77 -10.07
CA GLU A 118 -6.19 -3.02 -9.40
C GLU A 118 -6.86 -4.20 -10.10
N MET A 119 -6.11 -5.25 -10.37
CA MET A 119 -6.65 -6.45 -11.00
C MET A 119 -7.42 -7.35 -10.03
N ALA A 120 -7.06 -7.34 -8.75
CA ALA A 120 -7.65 -8.19 -7.72
C ALA A 120 -8.71 -7.45 -6.91
N GLU A 121 -9.98 -7.88 -7.00
CA GLU A 121 -11.08 -7.29 -6.23
C GLU A 121 -10.81 -7.31 -4.72
N SER A 122 -10.19 -8.37 -4.20
CA SER A 122 -9.84 -8.49 -2.79
C SER A 122 -8.85 -7.41 -2.33
N ASN A 123 -7.88 -7.04 -3.18
CA ASN A 123 -6.96 -5.93 -2.90
C ASN A 123 -7.70 -4.59 -2.95
N ALA A 124 -8.60 -4.41 -3.92
CA ALA A 124 -9.42 -3.21 -4.03
C ALA A 124 -10.31 -3.01 -2.78
N VAL A 125 -10.93 -4.08 -2.28
CA VAL A 125 -11.72 -4.05 -1.03
C VAL A 125 -10.82 -3.69 0.15
N ASN A 126 -9.67 -4.31 0.27
CA ASN A 126 -8.71 -4.06 1.35
C ASN A 126 -8.21 -2.62 1.36
N SER A 127 -7.82 -2.09 0.19
CA SER A 127 -7.30 -0.73 0.08
C SER A 127 -8.37 0.32 0.38
N ARG A 128 -9.61 0.13 -0.06
CA ARG A 128 -10.73 1.04 0.29
C ARG A 128 -10.92 1.16 1.79
N ARG A 129 -10.89 0.05 2.54
CA ARG A 129 -10.98 0.06 4.01
C ARG A 129 -9.84 0.85 4.66
N ILE A 130 -8.62 0.73 4.14
CA ILE A 130 -7.46 1.49 4.62
C ILE A 130 -7.63 2.99 4.32
N TRP A 131 -8.12 3.36 3.13
CA TRP A 131 -8.34 4.75 2.74
C TRP A 131 -9.49 5.40 3.53
N GLU A 132 -10.56 4.64 3.82
CA GLU A 132 -11.63 5.07 4.71
C GLU A 132 -11.09 5.38 6.10
N HIS A 133 -10.31 4.45 6.67
CA HIS A 133 -9.67 4.66 7.98
C HIS A 133 -8.69 5.84 7.99
N ALA A 134 -8.00 6.09 6.87
CA ALA A 134 -7.12 7.25 6.71
C ALA A 134 -7.86 8.59 6.48
N GLY A 135 -9.19 8.56 6.27
CA GLY A 135 -10.01 9.75 6.02
C GLY A 135 -9.81 10.37 4.63
N VAL A 136 -9.45 9.57 3.62
CA VAL A 136 -9.16 10.07 2.26
C VAL A 136 -9.89 9.30 1.14
N ALA A 137 -10.87 8.48 1.49
CA ALA A 137 -11.61 7.66 0.52
C ALA A 137 -12.40 8.50 -0.51
N ASP A 138 -12.75 9.73 -0.19
CA ASP A 138 -13.40 10.68 -1.10
C ASP A 138 -12.48 11.19 -2.21
N ARG A 139 -11.16 11.06 -2.04
CA ARG A 139 -10.14 11.52 -3.00
C ARG A 139 -9.47 10.40 -3.80
N ILE A 140 -9.65 9.15 -3.39
CA ILE A 140 -9.00 7.99 -4.03
C ILE A 140 -10.07 7.05 -4.58
N THR A 141 -10.03 6.82 -5.89
CA THR A 141 -10.93 5.87 -6.57
C THR A 141 -10.14 4.64 -7.01
N CYS A 142 -10.56 3.46 -6.55
CA CYS A 142 -10.02 2.19 -7.05
C CYS A 142 -10.87 1.67 -8.20
N VAL A 143 -10.24 1.50 -9.35
CA VAL A 143 -10.83 0.88 -10.54
C VAL A 143 -10.35 -0.57 -10.62
N VAL A 144 -11.28 -1.51 -10.53
CA VAL A 144 -10.95 -2.93 -10.69
C VAL A 144 -10.87 -3.26 -12.17
N GLY A 145 -9.71 -3.75 -12.59
CA GLY A 145 -9.46 -4.08 -13.99
C GLY A 145 -7.98 -4.24 -14.31
N THR A 146 -7.71 -4.48 -15.58
CA THR A 146 -6.36 -4.58 -16.14
C THR A 146 -6.14 -3.50 -17.19
N ILE A 147 -4.89 -3.17 -17.45
CA ILE A 147 -4.47 -2.31 -18.56
C ILE A 147 -4.00 -3.18 -19.71
N GLY A 148 -4.75 -3.21 -20.78
CA GLY A 148 -4.45 -3.98 -22.00
C GLY A 148 -5.15 -5.30 -22.09
#